data_119e835c1c07ebc42a6941eb0ead4524
#
_entry.id   119e835c1c07ebc42a6941eb0ead4524
#
_cell.length_a   1.000
_cell.length_b   1.000
_cell.length_c   1.000
_cell.angle_alpha   90.00
_cell.angle_beta   90.00
_cell.angle_gamma   90.00
#
_symmetry.space_group_name_H-M   'P 1'
#
loop_
_entity.id
_entity.type
_entity.pdbx_description
1 polymer ?
#
loop_
_entity_poly.entity_id
_entity_poly.type
_entity_poly.pdbx_seq_one_letter_code
_entity_poly.pdbx_strand_id
1 'polypeptide(L)'
;MSAGQDATTAGPVVESVELHVAAGAEAAFEAAVAEAAELFRGEGATAFALTRQVEDPARYRLLIGWRTLEDHTVGFRESEAFGQWRALVTPHLAQPPAATHWESVAAAF
;
A
#
# COMPACT_ATOMS: atom_id res chain seq x y z
N MET A 1 -15.35 10.73 -13.62
CA MET A 1 -15.46 10.38 -12.75
C MET A 1 -14.71 9.77 -12.11
N SER A 2 -14.30 9.54 -12.34
CA SER A 2 -14.35 8.81 -11.63
C SER A 2 -13.94 8.92 -10.35
N ALA A 3 -14.49 9.70 -9.80
CA ALA A 3 -14.35 9.88 -8.41
C ALA A 3 -14.51 8.60 -7.64
N GLY A 4 -15.17 7.65 -8.20
CA GLY A 4 -15.35 6.36 -7.57
C GLY A 4 -14.19 5.39 -7.73
N GLN A 5 -13.14 5.80 -8.38
CA GLN A 5 -12.01 4.94 -8.58
C GLN A 5 -11.21 4.82 -7.29
N ASP A 6 -10.99 3.60 -6.83
CA ASP A 6 -10.20 3.33 -5.65
C ASP A 6 -9.17 2.25 -5.96
N ALA A 7 -8.36 1.88 -4.96
CA ALA A 7 -7.27 0.94 -5.15
C ALA A 7 -7.75 -0.45 -5.57
N THR A 8 -8.99 -0.84 -5.22
CA THR A 8 -9.51 -2.16 -5.56
C THR A 8 -9.90 -2.28 -7.03
N THR A 9 -10.12 -1.15 -7.72
CA THR A 9 -10.53 -1.14 -9.13
C THR A 9 -9.57 -0.38 -10.02
N ALA A 10 -8.56 0.30 -9.46
CA ALA A 10 -7.63 1.12 -10.22
C ALA A 10 -6.49 0.25 -10.76
N GLY A 11 -6.34 0.25 -12.09
CA GLY A 11 -5.30 -0.49 -12.76
C GLY A 11 -5.56 -1.99 -12.81
N PRO A 12 -4.82 -2.73 -13.62
CA PRO A 12 -5.01 -4.17 -13.77
C PRO A 12 -4.44 -4.98 -12.61
N VAL A 13 -3.54 -4.43 -11.82
CA VAL A 13 -2.91 -5.14 -10.70
C VAL A 13 -3.06 -4.33 -9.44
N VAL A 14 -3.52 -4.98 -8.38
CA VAL A 14 -3.60 -4.39 -7.05
C VAL A 14 -2.67 -5.14 -6.11
N GLU A 15 -1.79 -4.40 -5.47
CA GLU A 15 -0.96 -4.95 -4.41
C GLU A 15 -1.68 -4.78 -3.08
N SER A 16 -1.76 -5.84 -2.29
CA SER A 16 -2.32 -5.80 -0.93
C SER A 16 -1.21 -6.09 0.05
N VAL A 17 -0.89 -5.14 0.91
CA VAL A 17 0.15 -5.28 1.92
C VAL A 17 -0.52 -5.36 3.29
N GLU A 18 -0.32 -6.46 3.99
CA GLU A 18 -0.81 -6.59 5.37
C GLU A 18 0.29 -6.14 6.33
N LEU A 19 -0.10 -5.27 7.26
CA LEU A 19 0.84 -4.62 8.17
C LEU A 19 0.31 -4.74 9.59
N HIS A 20 1.16 -5.28 10.47
CA HIS A 20 0.85 -5.38 11.90
C HIS A 20 1.67 -4.32 12.62
N VAL A 21 0.99 -3.34 13.19
CA VAL A 21 1.64 -2.19 13.81
C VAL A 21 1.86 -2.46 15.29
N ALA A 22 3.00 -2.02 15.80
CA ALA A 22 3.31 -2.16 17.21
C ALA A 22 2.31 -1.37 18.06
N ALA A 23 1.97 -1.91 19.23
CA ALA A 23 1.00 -1.27 20.11
C ALA A 23 1.46 0.15 20.47
N GLY A 24 0.56 1.10 20.29
CA GLY A 24 0.83 2.51 20.56
C GLY A 24 1.46 3.27 19.41
N ALA A 25 1.84 2.59 18.32
CA ALA A 25 2.48 3.24 17.17
C ALA A 25 1.50 3.58 16.06
N GLU A 26 0.21 3.38 16.27
CA GLU A 26 -0.78 3.51 15.21
C GLU A 26 -0.78 4.89 14.56
N ALA A 27 -0.81 5.96 15.37
CA ALA A 27 -0.86 7.31 14.82
C ALA A 27 0.42 7.66 14.06
N ALA A 28 1.58 7.27 14.61
CA ALA A 28 2.86 7.53 13.94
C ALA A 28 2.98 6.74 12.64
N PHE A 29 2.47 5.50 12.64
CA PHE A 29 2.44 4.68 11.43
C PHE A 29 1.57 5.32 10.35
N GLU A 30 0.37 5.78 10.71
CA GLU A 30 -0.52 6.40 9.74
C GLU A 30 0.09 7.66 9.13
N ALA A 31 0.78 8.46 9.95
CA ALA A 31 1.47 9.64 9.45
C ALA A 31 2.62 9.26 8.51
N ALA A 32 3.36 8.21 8.83
CA ALA A 32 4.45 7.74 7.97
C ALA A 32 3.93 7.25 6.62
N VAL A 33 2.80 6.54 6.61
CA VAL A 33 2.19 6.06 5.37
C VAL A 33 1.72 7.24 4.52
N ALA A 34 1.11 8.24 5.14
CA ALA A 34 0.65 9.43 4.42
C ALA A 34 1.83 10.16 3.77
N GLU A 35 2.94 10.27 4.48
CA GLU A 35 4.15 10.88 3.93
C GLU A 35 4.70 10.05 2.77
N ALA A 36 4.66 8.74 2.88
CA ALA A 36 5.22 7.85 1.87
C ALA A 36 4.40 7.77 0.58
N ALA A 37 3.15 8.22 0.59
CA ALA A 37 2.26 8.07 -0.57
C ALA A 37 2.87 8.63 -1.85
N GLU A 38 3.57 9.77 -1.77
CA GLU A 38 4.14 10.40 -2.96
C GLU A 38 5.30 9.59 -3.54
N LEU A 39 5.96 8.77 -2.73
CA LEU A 39 7.01 7.89 -3.25
C LEU A 39 6.42 6.89 -4.25
N PHE A 40 5.24 6.37 -3.96
CA PHE A 40 4.56 5.42 -4.83
C PHE A 40 4.06 6.08 -6.10
N ARG A 41 3.51 7.29 -5.99
CA ARG A 41 3.01 8.02 -7.15
C ARG A 41 4.12 8.24 -8.17
N GLY A 42 5.30 8.60 -7.70
CA GLY A 42 6.44 8.86 -8.59
C GLY A 42 6.94 7.61 -9.30
N GLU A 43 6.58 6.42 -8.82
CA GLU A 43 7.06 5.15 -9.39
C GLU A 43 5.99 4.41 -10.18
N GLY A 44 4.89 5.07 -10.51
CA GLY A 44 3.88 4.48 -11.39
C GLY A 44 2.68 3.84 -10.72
N ALA A 45 2.53 4.03 -9.42
CA ALA A 45 1.32 3.61 -8.74
C ALA A 45 0.14 4.46 -9.22
N THR A 46 -1.00 3.81 -9.46
CA THR A 46 -2.19 4.48 -9.96
C THR A 46 -3.20 4.79 -8.86
N ALA A 47 -3.06 4.14 -7.71
CA ALA A 47 -3.93 4.36 -6.56
C ALA A 47 -3.20 3.94 -5.29
N PHE A 48 -3.63 4.48 -4.15
CA PHE A 48 -2.97 4.24 -2.88
C PHE A 48 -4.00 4.49 -1.77
N ALA A 49 -4.30 3.47 -0.98
CA ALA A 49 -5.29 3.58 0.09
C ALA A 49 -4.90 2.70 1.27
N LEU A 50 -4.96 3.26 2.47
CA LEU A 50 -4.69 2.54 3.70
C LEU A 50 -6.02 2.27 4.41
N THR A 51 -6.22 1.01 4.79
CA THR A 51 -7.39 0.62 5.58
C THR A 51 -6.93 0.01 6.89
N ARG A 52 -7.74 0.16 7.93
CA ARG A 52 -7.49 -0.40 9.24
C ARG A 52 -8.57 -1.40 9.56
N GLN A 53 -8.19 -2.53 10.13
CA GLN A 53 -9.16 -3.55 10.50
C GLN A 53 -10.02 -3.04 11.65
N VAL A 54 -11.34 -3.22 11.51
CA VAL A 54 -12.27 -2.76 12.54
C VAL A 54 -12.14 -3.60 13.81
N GLU A 55 -11.94 -4.91 13.65
CA GLU A 55 -11.83 -5.83 14.78
C GLU A 55 -10.53 -5.71 15.53
N ASP A 56 -9.44 -5.36 14.83
CA ASP A 56 -8.13 -5.21 15.45
C ASP A 56 -7.45 -3.96 14.90
N PRO A 57 -7.50 -2.85 15.65
CA PRO A 57 -6.98 -1.58 15.17
C PRO A 57 -5.46 -1.53 14.93
N ALA A 58 -4.72 -2.56 15.33
CA ALA A 58 -3.29 -2.64 15.05
C ALA A 58 -3.00 -3.29 13.71
N ARG A 59 -4.01 -3.81 13.03
CA ARG A 59 -3.86 -4.44 11.71
C ARG A 59 -4.34 -3.50 10.62
N TYR A 60 -3.49 -3.35 9.61
CA TYR A 60 -3.76 -2.48 8.49
C TYR A 60 -3.59 -3.25 7.19
N ARG A 61 -4.24 -2.76 6.16
CA ARG A 61 -4.04 -3.22 4.79
C ARG A 61 -3.83 -2.03 3.90
N LEU A 62 -2.71 -2.03 3.19
CA LEU A 62 -2.40 -1.00 2.20
C LEU A 62 -2.72 -1.57 0.83
N LEU A 63 -3.55 -0.87 0.07
CA LEU A 63 -3.91 -1.25 -1.28
C LEU A 63 -3.28 -0.27 -2.25
N ILE A 64 -2.51 -0.80 -3.19
CA ILE A 64 -1.79 0.03 -4.17
C ILE A 64 -2.13 -0.49 -5.56
N GLY A 65 -2.61 0.40 -6.42
CA GLY A 65 -2.85 0.06 -7.81
C GLY A 65 -1.57 0.24 -8.64
N TRP A 66 -1.30 -0.71 -9.53
CA TRP A 66 -0.16 -0.65 -10.45
C TRP A 66 -0.66 -0.95 -11.87
N ARG A 67 -0.04 -0.32 -12.86
CA ARG A 67 -0.39 -0.60 -14.26
C ARG A 67 0.02 -1.99 -14.66
N THR A 68 1.17 -2.46 -14.19
CA THR A 68 1.65 -3.81 -14.43
C THR A 68 2.27 -4.39 -13.17
N LEU A 69 2.38 -5.71 -13.10
CA LEU A 69 3.06 -6.36 -11.99
C LEU A 69 4.52 -5.92 -11.92
N GLU A 70 5.17 -5.77 -13.07
CA GLU A 70 6.58 -5.40 -13.14
C GLU A 70 6.83 -3.99 -12.62
N ASP A 71 5.87 -3.07 -12.75
CA ASP A 71 6.02 -1.73 -12.17
C ASP A 71 6.27 -1.81 -10.66
N HIS A 72 5.68 -2.79 -9.99
CA HIS A 72 5.93 -3.01 -8.57
C HIS A 72 7.14 -3.90 -8.34
N THR A 73 7.18 -5.10 -8.93
CA THR A 73 8.18 -6.11 -8.56
C THR A 73 9.58 -5.79 -9.06
N VAL A 74 9.70 -5.00 -10.12
CA VAL A 74 10.99 -4.59 -10.66
C VAL A 74 11.17 -3.09 -10.46
N GLY A 75 10.30 -2.28 -11.04
CA GLY A 75 10.47 -0.84 -11.01
C GLY A 75 10.56 -0.27 -9.60
N PHE A 76 9.51 -0.48 -8.80
CA PHE A 76 9.46 0.09 -7.46
C PHE A 76 10.48 -0.57 -6.52
N ARG A 77 10.56 -1.90 -6.53
CA ARG A 77 11.43 -2.61 -5.59
C ARG A 77 12.90 -2.32 -5.82
N GLU A 78 13.28 -1.92 -7.01
CA GLU A 78 14.68 -1.58 -7.31
C GLU A 78 14.96 -0.08 -7.21
N SER A 79 13.95 0.72 -6.83
CA SER A 79 14.10 2.15 -6.74
C SER A 79 14.55 2.59 -5.35
N GLU A 80 15.09 3.82 -5.29
CA GLU A 80 15.39 4.44 -3.99
C GLU A 80 14.13 4.65 -3.17
N ALA A 81 13.00 4.87 -3.83
CA ALA A 81 11.72 5.08 -3.16
C ALA A 81 11.34 3.88 -2.29
N PHE A 82 11.66 2.66 -2.72
CA PHE A 82 11.37 1.47 -1.92
C PHE A 82 12.14 1.48 -0.60
N GLY A 83 13.42 1.86 -0.64
CA GLY A 83 14.23 1.99 0.56
C GLY A 83 13.69 3.07 1.50
N GLN A 84 13.24 4.19 0.93
CA GLN A 84 12.64 5.26 1.72
C GLN A 84 11.33 4.82 2.35
N TRP A 85 10.50 4.09 1.60
CA TRP A 85 9.26 3.51 2.13
C TRP A 85 9.54 2.60 3.32
N ARG A 86 10.49 1.69 3.18
CA ARG A 86 10.84 0.78 4.26
C ARG A 86 11.36 1.53 5.48
N ALA A 87 12.18 2.55 5.28
CA ALA A 87 12.72 3.34 6.39
C ALA A 87 11.63 4.07 7.15
N LEU A 88 10.60 4.54 6.45
CA LEU A 88 9.50 5.26 7.08
C LEU A 88 8.60 4.33 7.92
N VAL A 89 8.30 3.14 7.43
CA VAL A 89 7.27 2.31 8.07
C VAL A 89 7.82 1.23 9.00
N THR A 90 9.00 0.67 8.70
CA THR A 90 9.55 -0.44 9.49
C THR A 90 9.65 -0.16 10.98
N PRO A 91 10.04 1.05 11.43
CA PRO A 91 10.12 1.31 12.87
C PRO A 91 8.81 1.14 13.63
N HIS A 92 7.68 1.19 12.94
CA HIS A 92 6.37 1.12 13.57
C HIS A 92 5.74 -0.27 13.51
N LEU A 93 6.40 -1.23 12.87
CA LEU A 93 5.82 -2.55 12.62
C LEU A 93 6.22 -3.54 13.70
N ALA A 94 5.26 -4.41 14.09
CA ALA A 94 5.51 -5.49 15.01
C ALA A 94 6.15 -6.70 14.32
N GLN A 95 5.99 -6.80 13.00
CA GLN A 95 6.53 -7.90 12.21
C GLN A 95 6.69 -7.44 10.76
N PRO A 96 7.45 -8.16 9.94
CA PRO A 96 7.61 -7.79 8.53
C PRO A 96 6.27 -7.78 7.79
N PRO A 97 6.08 -6.85 6.85
CA PRO A 97 4.84 -6.80 6.06
C PRO A 97 4.76 -7.97 5.09
N ALA A 98 3.52 -8.34 4.72
CA ALA A 98 3.28 -9.41 3.76
C ALA A 98 2.52 -8.84 2.57
N ALA A 99 3.11 -8.94 1.37
CA ALA A 99 2.53 -8.41 0.15
C ALA A 99 2.02 -9.54 -0.73
N THR A 100 0.81 -9.35 -1.27
CA THR A 100 0.23 -10.22 -2.28
C THR A 100 -0.27 -9.36 -3.43
N HIS A 101 -0.47 -9.99 -4.59
CA HIS A 101 -0.87 -9.28 -5.80
C HIS A 101 -2.17 -9.87 -6.32
N TRP A 102 -3.06 -9.01 -6.75
CA TRP A 102 -4.42 -9.37 -7.15
C TRP A 102 -4.73 -8.70 -8.47
N GLU A 103 -5.41 -9.42 -9.36
CA GLU A 103 -5.91 -8.82 -10.58
C GLU A 103 -7.42 -8.76 -10.52
N SER A 104 -8.00 -7.72 -11.10
CA SER A 104 -9.45 -7.57 -11.12
C SER A 104 -10.03 -8.58 -12.09
N VAL A 105 -11.02 -9.33 -11.65
CA VAL A 105 -11.71 -10.32 -12.49
C VAL A 105 -13.09 -9.80 -12.89
N ALA A 106 -13.77 -9.15 -11.97
CA ALA A 106 -15.12 -8.64 -12.24
C ALA A 106 -15.44 -7.51 -11.28
N ALA A 107 -16.22 -6.56 -11.75
CA ALA A 107 -16.76 -5.49 -10.93
C ALA A 107 -18.21 -5.26 -11.37
N ALA A 108 -19.14 -5.26 -10.41
CA ALA A 108 -20.55 -5.12 -10.70
C ALA A 108 -21.03 -3.67 -10.65
N PHE A 109 -20.46 -2.85 -9.77
CA PHE A 109 -20.78 -1.42 -9.65
C PHE A 109 -19.65 -0.69 -8.93
#